data_fb2935b4d9bd97ba3987be4f7e3aca3e
#
_entry.id   fb2935b4d9bd97ba3987be4f7e3aca3e
#
_cell.length_a   1.000
_cell.length_b   1.000
_cell.length_c   1.000
_cell.angle_alpha   90.00
_cell.angle_beta   90.00
_cell.angle_gamma   90.00
#
_symmetry.space_group_name_H-M   'P 1'
#
loop_
_entity.id
_entity.type
_entity.pdbx_description
1 polymer ?
#
loop_
_entity_poly.entity_id
_entity_poly.type
_entity_poly.pdbx_seq_one_letter_code
_entity_poly.pdbx_strand_id
1 'polypeptide(L)'
;MFKIITAPIFVLALSLCALAFTPIAHAKSNQKTVKTSSVKSKAIKKKKARLKAKAPRKPSFGRMAGLHQSSDELSLRSSVAYVIDQDTQEVLFSKNDNAVLPIASITKLMTGLVILEANLSMDESITITTEDIDTEKGSSSRLRPGVTLTRGELLQLALMSSENRAAHALGRTYPQGLPAFVTQMNAKAKQLGMHDTKYAEPTGLSSRNQSSAKDLATLVAVAANDSTMRELSTSEGMDVDVGSRTLKYKSTNRLVTNPNWSIDLQKTGYIAEAGQCLVMQAKIAGRKLVMVFLDS
;
A
#
# COMPACT_ATOMS: atom_id res chain seq x y z
N MET A 1 10.24 -46.33 34.85
CA MET A 1 10.48 -45.53 36.06
C MET A 1 9.80 -44.22 35.92
N PHE A 2 8.63 -44.07 36.50
CA PHE A 2 7.80 -42.87 36.49
C PHE A 2 8.34 -41.90 37.55
N LYS A 3 8.49 -40.63 37.24
CA LYS A 3 8.55 -39.56 38.24
C LYS A 3 7.52 -38.47 37.89
N ILE A 4 6.47 -38.49 38.65
CA ILE A 4 5.44 -37.48 38.81
C ILE A 4 6.02 -36.33 39.62
N ILE A 5 5.92 -35.09 39.15
CA ILE A 5 6.18 -33.90 39.98
C ILE A 5 4.92 -33.04 39.98
N THR A 6 4.41 -32.87 41.17
CA THR A 6 3.19 -32.20 41.62
C THR A 6 3.31 -30.67 41.60
N ALA A 7 2.22 -30.00 41.20
CA ALA A 7 2.03 -28.54 41.31
C ALA A 7 1.62 -28.15 42.75
N PRO A 8 1.93 -26.94 43.21
CA PRO A 8 1.23 -26.36 44.34
C PRO A 8 0.19 -25.32 43.91
N ILE A 9 -0.98 -25.49 44.51
CA ILE A 9 -2.15 -24.61 44.53
C ILE A 9 -1.78 -23.37 45.38
N PHE A 10 -2.06 -22.15 44.84
CA PHE A 10 -2.05 -20.92 45.62
C PHE A 10 -3.47 -20.44 45.87
N VAL A 11 -3.75 -20.28 47.18
CA VAL A 11 -5.03 -19.96 47.78
C VAL A 11 -5.33 -18.47 47.64
N LEU A 12 -6.60 -18.21 47.30
CA LEU A 12 -7.25 -16.91 47.22
C LEU A 12 -7.50 -16.34 48.62
N ALA A 13 -7.07 -15.12 48.91
CA ALA A 13 -7.43 -14.37 50.12
C ALA A 13 -8.30 -13.18 49.74
N LEU A 14 -9.59 -13.27 50.05
CA LEU A 14 -10.55 -12.15 50.10
C LEU A 14 -10.22 -11.27 51.32
N SER A 15 -10.13 -9.96 51.11
CA SER A 15 -10.15 -8.96 52.17
C SER A 15 -11.28 -7.98 51.94
N LEU A 16 -12.29 -8.11 52.81
CA LEU A 16 -13.42 -7.20 53.01
C LEU A 16 -12.90 -5.95 53.73
N CYS A 17 -13.21 -4.74 53.27
CA CYS A 17 -13.05 -3.54 54.08
C CYS A 17 -14.30 -2.70 54.04
N ALA A 18 -14.72 -2.38 55.24
CA ALA A 18 -16.05 -1.84 55.66
C ALA A 18 -16.27 -0.36 55.31
N LEU A 19 -17.53 -0.04 55.13
CA LEU A 19 -18.14 1.28 55.10
C LEU A 19 -17.95 2.04 56.43
N ALA A 20 -17.48 3.28 56.36
CA ALA A 20 -17.57 4.24 57.50
C ALA A 20 -18.39 5.45 57.05
N PHE A 21 -19.57 5.58 57.68
CA PHE A 21 -20.44 6.76 57.65
C PHE A 21 -19.82 7.86 58.55
N THR A 22 -19.82 9.13 58.09
CA THR A 22 -19.65 10.30 58.94
C THR A 22 -20.71 11.37 58.61
N PRO A 23 -21.17 12.15 59.63
CA PRO A 23 -22.43 12.86 59.56
C PRO A 23 -22.37 14.30 59.04
N ILE A 24 -23.53 14.76 58.61
CA ILE A 24 -23.87 16.07 58.07
C ILE A 24 -23.68 17.16 59.14
N ALA A 25 -22.93 18.21 58.83
CA ALA A 25 -22.92 19.47 59.60
C ALA A 25 -23.66 20.57 58.82
N HIS A 26 -24.73 21.09 59.46
CA HIS A 26 -25.48 22.26 59.03
C HIS A 26 -24.63 23.53 59.14
N ALA A 27 -24.53 24.34 58.14
CA ALA A 27 -24.02 25.71 58.20
C ALA A 27 -25.05 26.67 57.56
N LYS A 28 -25.32 27.74 58.31
CA LYS A 28 -26.35 28.74 58.11
C LYS A 28 -26.22 29.58 56.85
N SER A 29 -27.38 29.93 56.29
CA SER A 29 -27.60 30.89 55.21
C SER A 29 -27.04 32.29 55.52
N ASN A 30 -26.31 32.87 54.57
CA ASN A 30 -26.14 34.31 54.45
C ASN A 30 -26.60 34.74 53.06
N GLN A 31 -27.78 35.36 53.03
CA GLN A 31 -28.32 36.00 51.84
C GLN A 31 -27.50 37.26 51.54
N LYS A 32 -26.80 37.25 50.40
CA LYS A 32 -26.37 38.48 49.74
C LYS A 32 -27.04 38.57 48.37
N THR A 33 -27.94 39.54 48.27
CA THR A 33 -28.57 39.99 47.04
C THR A 33 -27.52 40.29 45.96
N VAL A 34 -27.51 39.50 44.88
CA VAL A 34 -26.72 39.76 43.70
C VAL A 34 -27.66 40.18 42.57
N LYS A 35 -27.41 41.38 42.04
CA LYS A 35 -28.13 42.00 40.92
C LYS A 35 -28.08 41.09 39.70
N THR A 36 -29.24 40.77 39.14
CA THR A 36 -29.42 40.09 37.86
C THR A 36 -28.88 40.90 36.72
N SER A 37 -27.69 40.54 36.21
CA SER A 37 -27.23 40.96 34.87
C SER A 37 -27.75 39.96 33.85
N SER A 38 -28.58 40.43 32.94
CA SER A 38 -29.15 39.63 31.85
C SER A 38 -28.02 39.17 30.92
N VAL A 39 -27.65 37.90 31.04
CA VAL A 39 -26.78 37.22 30.05
C VAL A 39 -27.64 36.86 28.86
N LYS A 40 -27.46 37.61 27.75
CA LYS A 40 -28.02 37.24 26.43
C LYS A 40 -27.46 35.90 26.03
N SER A 41 -28.25 34.86 26.06
CA SER A 41 -27.90 33.54 25.50
C SER A 41 -27.67 33.66 24.01
N LYS A 42 -26.40 33.64 23.58
CA LYS A 42 -26.02 33.43 22.18
C LYS A 42 -26.40 32.00 21.81
N ALA A 43 -27.51 31.84 21.09
CA ALA A 43 -27.86 30.59 20.46
C ALA A 43 -26.74 30.13 19.52
N ILE A 44 -25.99 29.13 19.93
CA ILE A 44 -24.99 28.46 19.08
C ILE A 44 -25.79 27.68 18.03
N LYS A 45 -25.92 28.28 16.82
CA LYS A 45 -26.40 27.57 15.63
C LYS A 45 -25.42 26.44 15.32
N LYS A 46 -25.68 25.23 15.81
CA LYS A 46 -25.01 24.01 15.31
C LYS A 46 -25.32 23.90 13.82
N LYS A 47 -24.38 24.33 12.97
CA LYS A 47 -24.35 23.96 11.55
C LYS A 47 -24.25 22.44 11.49
N LYS A 48 -25.38 21.76 11.25
CA LYS A 48 -25.37 20.35 10.82
C LYS A 48 -24.56 20.32 9.52
N ALA A 49 -23.31 19.87 9.59
CA ALA A 49 -22.55 19.52 8.40
C ALA A 49 -23.32 18.38 7.72
N ARG A 50 -24.00 18.71 6.61
CA ARG A 50 -24.68 17.75 5.75
C ARG A 50 -23.57 16.92 5.14
N LEU A 51 -23.32 15.72 5.67
CA LEU A 51 -22.46 14.73 5.07
C LEU A 51 -22.98 14.52 3.64
N LYS A 52 -22.28 15.12 2.67
CA LYS A 52 -22.54 14.82 1.26
C LYS A 52 -22.35 13.32 1.11
N ALA A 53 -23.41 12.58 0.85
CA ALA A 53 -23.33 11.18 0.48
C ALA A 53 -22.32 11.07 -0.66
N LYS A 54 -21.23 10.32 -0.43
CA LYS A 54 -20.20 10.11 -1.44
C LYS A 54 -20.89 9.36 -2.58
N ALA A 55 -20.85 9.91 -3.79
CA ALA A 55 -21.41 9.24 -4.97
C ALA A 55 -20.92 7.78 -4.99
N PRO A 56 -21.77 6.81 -5.37
CA PRO A 56 -21.36 5.41 -5.44
C PRO A 56 -20.13 5.29 -6.34
N ARG A 57 -19.10 4.60 -5.85
CA ARG A 57 -17.89 4.36 -6.63
C ARG A 57 -18.25 3.50 -7.84
N LYS A 58 -17.71 3.84 -9.00
CA LYS A 58 -17.84 2.96 -10.18
C LYS A 58 -17.25 1.59 -9.82
N PRO A 59 -17.90 0.48 -10.21
CA PRO A 59 -17.36 -0.85 -9.99
C PRO A 59 -16.04 -1.02 -10.77
N SER A 60 -15.12 -1.82 -10.23
CA SER A 60 -13.90 -2.23 -10.90
C SER A 60 -14.19 -3.10 -12.13
N PHE A 61 -13.20 -3.28 -13.00
CA PHE A 61 -13.35 -4.16 -14.19
C PHE A 61 -13.60 -5.62 -13.78
N GLY A 62 -12.94 -6.12 -12.72
CA GLY A 62 -13.19 -7.46 -12.22
C GLY A 62 -14.61 -7.65 -11.69
N ARG A 63 -15.16 -6.63 -11.00
CA ARG A 63 -16.57 -6.65 -10.57
C ARG A 63 -17.54 -6.59 -11.75
N MET A 64 -17.27 -5.76 -12.74
CA MET A 64 -18.11 -5.70 -13.96
C MET A 64 -18.07 -7.02 -14.75
N ALA A 65 -16.94 -7.72 -14.74
CA ALA A 65 -16.79 -9.04 -15.33
C ALA A 65 -17.36 -10.19 -14.47
N GLY A 66 -17.92 -9.90 -13.28
CA GLY A 66 -18.50 -10.91 -12.39
C GLY A 66 -17.49 -11.78 -11.65
N LEU A 67 -16.18 -11.51 -11.73
CA LEU A 67 -15.11 -12.35 -11.16
C LEU A 67 -15.18 -12.45 -9.63
N HIS A 68 -15.75 -11.44 -8.95
CA HIS A 68 -15.94 -11.45 -7.49
C HIS A 68 -16.96 -12.50 -7.02
N GLN A 69 -17.79 -13.04 -7.93
CA GLN A 69 -18.81 -14.06 -7.62
C GLN A 69 -18.23 -15.48 -7.58
N SER A 70 -16.99 -15.68 -8.09
CA SER A 70 -16.32 -16.97 -8.00
C SER A 70 -16.09 -17.33 -6.53
N SER A 71 -16.65 -18.46 -6.10
CA SER A 71 -16.43 -18.98 -4.76
C SER A 71 -15.01 -19.53 -4.63
N ASP A 72 -14.46 -19.46 -3.42
CA ASP A 72 -13.17 -20.04 -3.07
C ASP A 72 -13.20 -20.54 -1.61
N GLU A 73 -12.33 -21.49 -1.29
CA GLU A 73 -12.27 -22.14 0.03
C GLU A 73 -11.92 -21.15 1.17
N LEU A 74 -11.18 -20.08 0.85
CA LEU A 74 -10.75 -19.07 1.81
C LEU A 74 -11.70 -17.88 1.91
N SER A 75 -12.75 -17.86 1.11
CA SER A 75 -13.72 -16.74 1.02
C SER A 75 -13.02 -15.37 0.83
N LEU A 76 -12.02 -15.32 -0.05
CA LEU A 76 -11.23 -14.13 -0.31
C LEU A 76 -12.08 -13.03 -0.97
N ARG A 77 -11.88 -11.79 -0.52
CA ARG A 77 -12.54 -10.60 -1.09
C ARG A 77 -11.99 -10.25 -2.47
N SER A 78 -10.76 -10.67 -2.78
CA SER A 78 -10.12 -10.44 -4.08
C SER A 78 -10.86 -11.15 -5.19
N SER A 79 -11.12 -10.47 -6.30
CA SER A 79 -11.71 -11.05 -7.50
C SER A 79 -10.76 -12.05 -8.18
N VAL A 80 -9.45 -11.81 -8.04
CA VAL A 80 -8.37 -12.65 -8.54
C VAL A 80 -7.36 -12.90 -7.42
N ALA A 81 -6.93 -14.15 -7.25
CA ALA A 81 -5.87 -14.51 -6.32
C ALA A 81 -5.03 -15.66 -6.88
N TYR A 82 -3.73 -15.59 -6.69
CA TYR A 82 -2.80 -16.63 -7.08
C TYR A 82 -1.65 -16.72 -6.07
N VAL A 83 -1.41 -17.91 -5.55
CA VAL A 83 -0.33 -18.20 -4.61
C VAL A 83 0.45 -19.41 -5.09
N ILE A 84 1.76 -19.21 -5.26
CA ILE A 84 2.65 -20.26 -5.75
C ILE A 84 3.90 -20.32 -4.88
N ASP A 85 4.40 -21.51 -4.63
CA ASP A 85 5.74 -21.70 -4.09
C ASP A 85 6.76 -21.47 -5.20
N GLN A 86 7.65 -20.51 -4.99
CA GLN A 86 8.61 -20.10 -6.02
C GLN A 86 9.63 -21.18 -6.34
N ASP A 87 10.04 -21.98 -5.34
CA ASP A 87 11.12 -22.95 -5.51
C ASP A 87 10.60 -24.26 -6.14
N THR A 88 9.40 -24.69 -5.77
CA THR A 88 8.81 -25.95 -6.28
C THR A 88 7.84 -25.76 -7.44
N GLN A 89 7.41 -24.51 -7.70
CA GLN A 89 6.37 -24.16 -8.69
C GLN A 89 4.99 -24.76 -8.37
N GLU A 90 4.78 -25.24 -7.14
CA GLU A 90 3.50 -25.75 -6.68
C GLU A 90 2.49 -24.61 -6.52
N VAL A 91 1.34 -24.73 -7.19
CA VAL A 91 0.23 -23.77 -7.04
C VAL A 91 -0.55 -24.14 -5.76
N LEU A 92 -0.47 -23.27 -4.76
CA LEU A 92 -1.11 -23.47 -3.45
C LEU A 92 -2.54 -22.94 -3.43
N PHE A 93 -2.81 -21.90 -4.22
CA PHE A 93 -4.13 -21.32 -4.34
C PHE A 93 -4.31 -20.62 -5.69
N SER A 94 -5.47 -20.78 -6.29
CA SER A 94 -5.81 -20.15 -7.57
C SER A 94 -7.30 -19.77 -7.60
N LYS A 95 -7.56 -18.51 -7.96
CA LYS A 95 -8.89 -17.96 -8.22
C LYS A 95 -8.81 -17.00 -9.39
N ASN A 96 -9.45 -17.32 -10.52
CA ASN A 96 -9.49 -16.49 -11.72
C ASN A 96 -8.10 -16.02 -12.22
N ASP A 97 -7.07 -16.82 -12.06
CA ASP A 97 -5.65 -16.47 -12.21
C ASP A 97 -5.23 -16.05 -13.63
N ASN A 98 -6.00 -16.41 -14.66
CA ASN A 98 -5.81 -16.02 -16.05
C ASN A 98 -6.60 -14.75 -16.43
N ALA A 99 -7.40 -14.17 -15.52
CA ALA A 99 -8.15 -12.97 -15.82
C ALA A 99 -7.20 -11.77 -16.01
N VAL A 100 -7.31 -11.10 -17.16
CA VAL A 100 -6.52 -9.90 -17.49
C VAL A 100 -7.24 -8.67 -16.95
N LEU A 101 -6.65 -8.01 -15.98
CA LEU A 101 -7.22 -6.85 -15.29
C LEU A 101 -6.24 -5.67 -15.26
N PRO A 102 -6.72 -4.43 -15.09
CA PRO A 102 -5.86 -3.31 -14.73
C PRO A 102 -5.13 -3.61 -13.42
N ILE A 103 -3.83 -3.31 -13.37
CA ILE A 103 -2.94 -3.70 -12.26
C ILE A 103 -2.50 -2.53 -11.39
N ALA A 104 -2.96 -1.33 -11.71
CA ALA A 104 -2.58 -0.12 -10.98
C ALA A 104 -1.05 -0.03 -10.76
N SER A 105 -0.63 0.45 -9.61
CA SER A 105 0.79 0.67 -9.27
C SER A 105 1.63 -0.60 -9.12
N ILE A 106 1.09 -1.79 -9.33
CA ILE A 106 1.91 -3.00 -9.49
C ILE A 106 2.87 -2.82 -10.69
N THR A 107 2.47 -2.05 -11.68
CA THR A 107 3.29 -1.57 -12.82
C THR A 107 4.69 -1.12 -12.41
N LYS A 108 4.83 -0.48 -11.24
CA LYS A 108 6.11 0.08 -10.77
C LYS A 108 7.19 -0.97 -10.48
N LEU A 109 6.81 -2.25 -10.33
CA LEU A 109 7.81 -3.33 -10.28
C LEU A 109 8.52 -3.48 -11.63
N MET A 110 7.77 -3.45 -12.74
CA MET A 110 8.38 -3.45 -14.08
C MET A 110 9.19 -2.18 -14.34
N THR A 111 8.69 -1.02 -13.89
CA THR A 111 9.43 0.24 -13.96
C THR A 111 10.78 0.13 -13.25
N GLY A 112 10.81 -0.40 -12.02
CA GLY A 112 12.05 -0.59 -11.27
C GLY A 112 13.01 -1.55 -11.95
N LEU A 113 12.51 -2.69 -12.43
CA LEU A 113 13.31 -3.69 -13.09
C LEU A 113 13.99 -3.12 -14.37
N VAL A 114 13.26 -2.42 -15.22
CA VAL A 114 13.79 -1.79 -16.44
C VAL A 114 14.84 -0.71 -16.12
N ILE A 115 14.62 0.10 -15.06
CA ILE A 115 15.57 1.13 -14.63
C ILE A 115 16.88 0.50 -14.13
N LEU A 116 16.81 -0.57 -13.33
CA LEU A 116 18.00 -1.25 -12.81
C LEU A 116 18.79 -1.95 -13.93
N GLU A 117 18.09 -2.63 -14.85
CA GLU A 117 18.72 -3.31 -15.98
C GLU A 117 19.37 -2.34 -16.98
N ALA A 118 18.95 -1.09 -17.02
CA ALA A 118 19.55 -0.07 -17.87
C ALA A 118 20.94 0.38 -17.39
N ASN A 119 21.37 -0.02 -16.20
CA ASN A 119 22.65 0.33 -15.59
C ASN A 119 22.95 1.84 -15.59
N LEU A 120 21.92 2.67 -15.47
CA LEU A 120 22.04 4.12 -15.34
C LEU A 120 22.55 4.47 -13.94
N SER A 121 23.32 5.58 -13.82
CA SER A 121 23.78 6.04 -12.50
C SER A 121 22.61 6.30 -11.57
N MET A 122 22.61 5.66 -10.41
CA MET A 122 21.62 5.89 -9.35
C MET A 122 21.83 7.23 -8.64
N ASP A 123 23.01 7.84 -8.74
CA ASP A 123 23.37 9.14 -8.19
C ASP A 123 23.01 10.30 -9.14
N GLU A 124 22.55 10.00 -10.37
CA GLU A 124 22.13 11.03 -11.32
C GLU A 124 20.97 11.84 -10.74
N SER A 125 21.17 13.17 -10.68
CA SER A 125 20.16 14.12 -10.22
C SER A 125 19.06 14.35 -11.25
N ILE A 126 17.82 14.08 -10.88
CA ILE A 126 16.63 14.21 -11.73
C ILE A 126 15.69 15.23 -11.11
N THR A 127 15.33 16.26 -11.89
CA THR A 127 14.35 17.26 -11.46
C THR A 127 12.95 16.86 -11.88
N ILE A 128 12.00 16.89 -10.93
CA ILE A 128 10.57 16.74 -11.21
C ILE A 128 10.11 17.96 -12.01
N THR A 129 9.45 17.72 -13.13
CA THR A 129 8.95 18.77 -14.02
C THR A 129 7.41 18.78 -14.05
N THR A 130 6.84 19.73 -14.78
CA THR A 130 5.39 19.80 -15.02
C THR A 130 4.88 18.60 -15.84
N GLU A 131 5.74 17.96 -16.62
CA GLU A 131 5.42 16.74 -17.37
C GLU A 131 5.13 15.55 -16.46
N ASP A 132 5.68 15.54 -15.23
CA ASP A 132 5.47 14.49 -14.25
C ASP A 132 4.13 14.64 -13.48
N ILE A 133 3.35 15.68 -13.78
CA ILE A 133 2.04 15.88 -13.18
C ILE A 133 1.03 14.92 -13.82
N ASP A 134 0.35 14.13 -12.99
CA ASP A 134 -0.70 13.24 -13.45
C ASP A 134 -1.89 14.02 -14.04
N THR A 135 -2.08 13.86 -15.35
CA THR A 135 -3.21 14.41 -16.10
C THR A 135 -4.32 13.37 -16.38
N GLU A 136 -4.10 12.09 -16.05
CA GLU A 136 -5.05 11.01 -16.34
C GLU A 136 -6.06 10.81 -15.20
N LYS A 137 -5.60 10.82 -13.94
CA LYS A 137 -6.43 10.58 -12.76
C LYS A 137 -6.47 11.76 -11.79
N GLY A 138 -5.60 12.75 -11.99
CA GLY A 138 -5.47 13.90 -11.09
C GLY A 138 -4.98 13.48 -9.70
N SER A 139 -4.13 12.46 -9.62
CA SER A 139 -3.55 12.03 -8.35
C SER A 139 -2.67 13.12 -7.75
N SER A 140 -2.76 13.31 -6.42
CA SER A 140 -1.93 14.26 -5.71
C SER A 140 -0.54 13.68 -5.43
N SER A 141 0.48 14.54 -5.47
CA SER A 141 1.84 14.21 -5.05
C SER A 141 2.43 15.33 -4.20
N ARG A 142 3.29 14.95 -3.25
CA ARG A 142 4.06 15.89 -2.43
C ARG A 142 5.35 16.36 -3.10
N LEU A 143 5.84 15.61 -4.11
CA LEU A 143 6.96 16.04 -4.96
C LEU A 143 6.45 17.10 -5.93
N ARG A 144 6.80 18.37 -5.68
CA ARG A 144 6.41 19.48 -6.56
C ARG A 144 7.39 19.61 -7.73
N PRO A 145 6.97 20.11 -8.90
CA PRO A 145 7.90 20.55 -9.92
C PRO A 145 8.99 21.47 -9.34
N GLY A 146 10.23 21.25 -9.78
CA GLY A 146 11.43 21.92 -9.26
C GLY A 146 12.15 21.16 -8.14
N VAL A 147 11.56 20.12 -7.54
CA VAL A 147 12.26 19.24 -6.60
C VAL A 147 13.23 18.35 -7.38
N THR A 148 14.48 18.29 -6.95
CA THR A 148 15.53 17.45 -7.54
C THR A 148 15.91 16.36 -6.55
N LEU A 149 15.93 15.13 -7.01
CA LEU A 149 16.31 13.91 -6.27
C LEU A 149 17.22 13.06 -7.14
N THR A 150 17.97 12.16 -6.53
CA THR A 150 18.73 11.17 -7.27
C THR A 150 17.80 10.13 -7.92
N ARG A 151 18.27 9.45 -8.97
CA ARG A 151 17.54 8.33 -9.59
C ARG A 151 17.19 7.25 -8.57
N GLY A 152 18.12 6.93 -7.66
CA GLY A 152 17.92 5.95 -6.59
C GLY A 152 16.83 6.37 -5.62
N GLU A 153 16.80 7.63 -5.18
CA GLU A 153 15.74 8.18 -4.32
C GLU A 153 14.37 8.14 -5.00
N LEU A 154 14.31 8.48 -6.29
CA LEU A 154 13.06 8.39 -7.05
C LEU A 154 12.60 6.93 -7.18
N LEU A 155 13.53 5.99 -7.40
CA LEU A 155 13.21 4.57 -7.49
C LEU A 155 12.68 4.04 -6.15
N GLN A 156 13.30 4.40 -5.04
CA GLN A 156 12.83 4.04 -3.70
C GLN A 156 11.42 4.59 -3.45
N LEU A 157 11.16 5.85 -3.75
CA LEU A 157 9.84 6.46 -3.59
C LEU A 157 8.78 5.77 -4.48
N ALA A 158 9.12 5.40 -5.70
CA ALA A 158 8.21 4.69 -6.59
C ALA A 158 7.83 3.30 -6.07
N LEU A 159 8.80 2.54 -5.56
CA LEU A 159 8.59 1.17 -5.08
C LEU A 159 7.94 1.13 -3.69
N MET A 160 8.49 1.84 -2.72
CA MET A 160 8.06 1.84 -1.32
C MET A 160 6.73 2.56 -1.10
N SER A 161 6.68 3.84 -1.51
CA SER A 161 5.54 4.73 -1.24
C SER A 161 4.59 4.89 -2.43
N SER A 162 4.87 4.20 -3.54
CA SER A 162 4.05 4.26 -4.75
C SER A 162 3.95 5.66 -5.38
N GLU A 163 5.00 6.49 -5.26
CA GLU A 163 5.00 7.86 -5.74
C GLU A 163 4.94 7.91 -7.29
N ASN A 164 3.88 8.53 -7.81
CA ASN A 164 3.61 8.53 -9.25
C ASN A 164 4.55 9.43 -10.02
N ARG A 165 4.84 10.66 -9.50
CA ARG A 165 5.78 11.57 -10.17
C ARG A 165 7.20 11.02 -10.23
N ALA A 166 7.60 10.29 -9.19
CA ALA A 166 8.89 9.61 -9.19
C ALA A 166 8.94 8.54 -10.31
N ALA A 167 7.93 7.68 -10.40
CA ALA A 167 7.88 6.66 -11.44
C ALA A 167 7.82 7.27 -12.86
N HIS A 168 7.08 8.37 -13.05
CA HIS A 168 7.00 9.05 -14.34
C HIS A 168 8.35 9.69 -14.71
N ALA A 169 8.98 10.40 -13.78
CA ALA A 169 10.30 11.02 -14.00
C ALA A 169 11.36 9.98 -14.37
N LEU A 170 11.37 8.81 -13.74
CA LEU A 170 12.25 7.70 -14.11
C LEU A 170 12.05 7.26 -15.57
N GLY A 171 10.81 7.09 -16.00
CA GLY A 171 10.50 6.75 -17.40
C GLY A 171 10.84 7.87 -18.38
N ARG A 172 10.54 9.13 -18.01
CA ARG A 172 10.83 10.31 -18.85
C ARG A 172 12.33 10.51 -19.07
N THR A 173 13.15 10.27 -18.05
CA THR A 173 14.61 10.42 -18.11
C THR A 173 15.36 9.16 -18.55
N TYR A 174 14.63 8.15 -18.99
CA TYR A 174 15.23 6.97 -19.64
C TYR A 174 15.86 7.37 -20.99
N PRO A 175 16.91 6.69 -21.45
CA PRO A 175 17.47 6.94 -22.78
C PRO A 175 16.41 6.89 -23.87
N GLN A 176 16.35 7.93 -24.71
CA GLN A 176 15.33 8.16 -25.76
C GLN A 176 13.91 8.48 -25.21
N GLY A 177 13.77 8.71 -23.90
CA GLY A 177 12.56 9.23 -23.29
C GLY A 177 11.46 8.20 -23.00
N LEU A 178 10.31 8.72 -22.61
CA LEU A 178 9.17 7.91 -22.15
C LEU A 178 8.66 6.87 -23.17
N PRO A 179 8.57 7.16 -24.50
CA PRO A 179 8.14 6.16 -25.46
C PRO A 179 9.07 4.94 -25.53
N ALA A 180 10.40 5.18 -25.49
CA ALA A 180 11.39 4.11 -25.48
C ALA A 180 11.31 3.30 -24.18
N PHE A 181 11.08 3.96 -23.04
CA PHE A 181 10.87 3.29 -21.76
C PHE A 181 9.68 2.33 -21.79
N VAL A 182 8.53 2.78 -22.27
CA VAL A 182 7.31 1.95 -22.39
C VAL A 182 7.53 0.78 -23.36
N THR A 183 8.26 1.03 -24.47
CA THR A 183 8.65 -0.05 -25.38
C THR A 183 9.49 -1.09 -24.68
N GLN A 184 10.46 -0.67 -23.85
CA GLN A 184 11.31 -1.57 -23.08
C GLN A 184 10.53 -2.35 -22.00
N MET A 185 9.55 -1.72 -21.33
CA MET A 185 8.67 -2.42 -20.38
C MET A 185 7.93 -3.58 -21.06
N ASN A 186 7.38 -3.36 -22.25
CA ASN A 186 6.67 -4.39 -23.00
C ASN A 186 7.63 -5.45 -23.59
N ALA A 187 8.82 -5.04 -24.03
CA ALA A 187 9.86 -5.98 -24.48
C ALA A 187 10.29 -6.90 -23.33
N LYS A 188 10.47 -6.34 -22.12
CA LYS A 188 10.81 -7.11 -20.92
C LYS A 188 9.68 -8.08 -20.54
N ALA A 189 8.41 -7.64 -20.56
CA ALA A 189 7.28 -8.52 -20.32
C ALA A 189 7.29 -9.72 -21.28
N LYS A 190 7.50 -9.47 -22.59
CA LYS A 190 7.61 -10.53 -23.60
C LYS A 190 8.79 -11.46 -23.31
N GLN A 191 9.96 -10.91 -22.97
CA GLN A 191 11.15 -11.70 -22.61
C GLN A 191 10.89 -12.65 -21.42
N LEU A 192 10.08 -12.20 -20.45
CA LEU A 192 9.71 -12.99 -19.28
C LEU A 192 8.56 -13.98 -19.54
N GLY A 193 8.03 -14.04 -20.76
CA GLY A 193 6.87 -14.90 -21.09
C GLY A 193 5.53 -14.39 -20.54
N MET A 194 5.44 -13.12 -20.17
CA MET A 194 4.23 -12.47 -19.66
C MET A 194 3.29 -12.09 -20.82
N HIS A 195 2.62 -13.07 -21.39
CA HIS A 195 1.84 -12.92 -22.61
C HIS A 195 0.53 -12.14 -22.44
N ASP A 196 -0.02 -12.12 -21.24
CA ASP A 196 -1.25 -11.39 -20.89
C ASP A 196 -0.96 -9.96 -20.40
N THR A 197 0.30 -9.51 -20.46
CA THR A 197 0.74 -8.26 -19.88
C THR A 197 0.99 -7.20 -20.94
N LYS A 198 0.45 -5.99 -20.66
CA LYS A 198 0.66 -4.80 -21.50
C LYS A 198 0.87 -3.58 -20.62
N TYR A 199 1.89 -2.80 -20.94
CA TYR A 199 2.18 -1.52 -20.31
C TYR A 199 1.93 -0.37 -21.28
N ALA A 200 1.24 0.68 -20.81
CA ALA A 200 0.98 1.92 -21.55
C ALA A 200 1.78 3.10 -20.98
N GLU A 201 2.21 3.01 -19.70
CA GLU A 201 2.96 4.05 -19.02
C GLU A 201 3.61 3.51 -17.70
N PRO A 202 4.57 4.23 -17.07
CA PRO A 202 5.40 3.66 -15.98
C PRO A 202 4.74 3.69 -14.58
N THR A 203 3.58 4.34 -14.39
CA THR A 203 3.04 4.59 -13.04
C THR A 203 1.95 3.61 -12.60
N GLY A 204 1.18 3.09 -13.56
CA GLY A 204 -0.03 2.29 -13.31
C GLY A 204 -1.29 3.11 -13.05
N LEU A 205 -1.29 4.39 -13.41
CA LEU A 205 -2.49 5.24 -13.37
C LEU A 205 -3.44 4.90 -14.51
N SER A 206 -2.89 4.52 -15.65
CA SER A 206 -3.68 4.07 -16.78
C SER A 206 -4.29 2.69 -16.57
N SER A 207 -5.59 2.56 -16.79
CA SER A 207 -6.27 1.26 -16.81
C SER A 207 -5.85 0.36 -17.99
N ARG A 208 -5.05 0.90 -18.91
CA ARG A 208 -4.44 0.15 -20.02
C ARG A 208 -3.19 -0.64 -19.61
N ASN A 209 -2.64 -0.39 -18.41
CA ASN A 209 -1.65 -1.27 -17.80
C ASN A 209 -2.39 -2.48 -17.24
N GLN A 210 -2.28 -3.60 -17.91
CA GLN A 210 -3.04 -4.81 -17.63
C GLN A 210 -2.14 -6.03 -17.55
N SER A 211 -2.54 -7.01 -16.75
CA SER A 211 -1.82 -8.28 -16.59
C SER A 211 -2.76 -9.34 -16.00
N SER A 212 -2.37 -10.60 -16.10
CA SER A 212 -2.93 -11.72 -15.34
C SER A 212 -2.16 -11.96 -14.04
N ALA A 213 -2.77 -12.69 -13.09
CA ALA A 213 -2.08 -13.02 -11.83
C ALA A 213 -0.88 -13.96 -12.06
N LYS A 214 -0.93 -14.84 -13.05
CA LYS A 214 0.21 -15.69 -13.44
C LYS A 214 1.40 -14.89 -13.93
N ASP A 215 1.16 -13.95 -14.84
CA ASP A 215 2.21 -13.09 -15.35
C ASP A 215 2.83 -12.24 -14.24
N LEU A 216 1.98 -11.71 -13.34
CA LEU A 216 2.48 -10.95 -12.19
C LEU A 216 3.28 -11.80 -11.22
N ALA A 217 2.95 -13.08 -11.04
CA ALA A 217 3.76 -13.99 -10.23
C ALA A 217 5.15 -14.18 -10.83
N THR A 218 5.24 -14.30 -12.16
CA THR A 218 6.53 -14.31 -12.88
C THR A 218 7.33 -13.04 -12.64
N LEU A 219 6.69 -11.86 -12.77
CA LEU A 219 7.35 -10.57 -12.51
C LEU A 219 7.89 -10.48 -11.08
N VAL A 220 7.08 -10.88 -10.09
CA VAL A 220 7.47 -10.86 -8.68
C VAL A 220 8.65 -11.78 -8.42
N ALA A 221 8.61 -13.00 -8.94
CA ALA A 221 9.70 -13.97 -8.79
C ALA A 221 11.02 -13.45 -9.37
N VAL A 222 10.98 -12.82 -10.56
CA VAL A 222 12.18 -12.23 -11.20
C VAL A 222 12.66 -11.01 -10.42
N ALA A 223 11.76 -10.08 -10.07
CA ALA A 223 12.13 -8.87 -9.33
C ALA A 223 12.70 -9.19 -7.94
N ALA A 224 12.22 -10.25 -7.29
CA ALA A 224 12.72 -10.69 -6.00
C ALA A 224 14.14 -11.30 -6.04
N ASN A 225 14.68 -11.62 -7.19
CA ASN A 225 16.08 -12.04 -7.32
C ASN A 225 17.06 -10.86 -7.25
N ASP A 226 16.61 -9.65 -7.55
CA ASP A 226 17.42 -8.44 -7.46
C ASP A 226 17.42 -7.89 -6.02
N SER A 227 18.60 -7.70 -5.42
CA SER A 227 18.75 -7.22 -4.04
C SER A 227 18.23 -5.80 -3.84
N THR A 228 18.47 -4.93 -4.85
CA THR A 228 18.00 -3.53 -4.81
C THR A 228 16.48 -3.45 -4.87
N MET A 229 15.85 -4.27 -5.73
CA MET A 229 14.39 -4.36 -5.78
C MET A 229 13.80 -4.80 -4.44
N ARG A 230 14.42 -5.79 -3.77
CA ARG A 230 13.99 -6.23 -2.44
C ARG A 230 14.11 -5.10 -1.42
N GLU A 231 15.30 -4.54 -1.30
CA GLU A 231 15.60 -3.47 -0.34
C GLU A 231 14.66 -2.27 -0.49
N LEU A 232 14.55 -1.74 -1.71
CA LEU A 232 13.76 -0.53 -1.96
C LEU A 232 12.26 -0.77 -1.81
N SER A 233 11.74 -1.94 -2.22
CA SER A 233 10.30 -2.23 -2.10
C SER A 233 9.87 -2.53 -0.66
N THR A 234 10.76 -3.03 0.18
CA THR A 234 10.47 -3.37 1.59
C THR A 234 10.95 -2.32 2.59
N SER A 235 11.52 -1.21 2.12
CA SER A 235 11.85 -0.07 2.98
C SER A 235 10.62 0.42 3.74
N GLU A 236 10.74 0.66 5.05
CA GLU A 236 9.65 1.11 5.92
C GLU A 236 9.29 2.57 5.69
N GLY A 237 10.29 3.40 5.38
CA GLY A 237 10.14 4.83 5.17
C GLY A 237 11.37 5.49 4.61
N MET A 238 11.20 6.75 4.19
CA MET A 238 12.25 7.60 3.68
C MET A 238 11.93 9.05 3.99
N ASP A 239 12.93 9.79 4.47
CA ASP A 239 12.87 11.23 4.63
C ASP A 239 13.52 11.90 3.42
N VAL A 240 12.80 12.79 2.76
CA VAL A 240 13.22 13.49 1.54
C VAL A 240 13.35 14.97 1.85
N ASP A 241 14.53 15.55 1.69
CA ASP A 241 14.74 16.98 1.78
C ASP A 241 14.33 17.65 0.46
N VAL A 242 13.45 18.64 0.55
CA VAL A 242 13.01 19.45 -0.59
C VAL A 242 13.40 20.93 -0.41
N GLY A 243 14.49 21.19 0.32
CA GLY A 243 15.10 22.47 0.56
C GLY A 243 14.44 23.27 1.69
N SER A 244 13.13 23.51 1.65
CA SER A 244 12.42 24.27 2.69
C SER A 244 11.86 23.40 3.82
N ARG A 245 11.82 22.09 3.62
CA ARG A 245 11.24 21.12 4.57
C ARG A 245 11.63 19.68 4.21
N THR A 246 11.56 18.80 5.18
CA THR A 246 11.69 17.36 4.96
C THR A 246 10.31 16.69 4.79
N LEU A 247 10.14 15.92 3.73
CA LEU A 247 8.93 15.13 3.47
C LEU A 247 9.14 13.70 3.97
N LYS A 248 8.27 13.24 4.85
CA LYS A 248 8.32 11.87 5.37
C LYS A 248 7.44 10.95 4.54
N TYR A 249 8.04 9.95 3.90
CA TYR A 249 7.35 8.90 3.17
C TYR A 249 7.38 7.60 3.97
N LYS A 250 6.37 6.76 3.79
CA LYS A 250 6.26 5.44 4.42
C LYS A 250 5.82 4.41 3.40
N SER A 251 6.14 3.15 3.68
CA SER A 251 5.62 2.03 2.90
C SER A 251 4.09 2.07 2.84
N THR A 252 3.55 1.77 1.66
CA THR A 252 2.10 1.62 1.46
C THR A 252 1.58 0.28 1.98
N ASN A 253 2.45 -0.69 2.20
CA ASN A 253 2.12 -1.99 2.75
C ASN A 253 2.48 -2.05 4.24
N ARG A 254 1.47 -2.07 5.10
CA ARG A 254 1.67 -2.13 6.56
C ARG A 254 2.28 -3.44 7.06
N LEU A 255 2.26 -4.50 6.25
CA LEU A 255 2.87 -5.78 6.62
C LEU A 255 4.40 -5.69 6.69
N VAL A 256 5.02 -4.73 5.98
CA VAL A 256 6.47 -4.52 5.99
C VAL A 256 7.01 -4.22 7.40
N THR A 257 6.23 -3.48 8.20
CA THR A 257 6.60 -3.14 9.59
C THR A 257 6.11 -4.17 10.63
N ASN A 258 5.44 -5.24 10.18
CA ASN A 258 4.92 -6.26 11.08
C ASN A 258 5.96 -7.37 11.29
N PRO A 259 6.48 -7.57 12.51
CA PRO A 259 7.55 -8.53 12.77
C PRO A 259 7.17 -10.00 12.53
N ASN A 260 5.89 -10.31 12.38
CA ASN A 260 5.41 -11.65 12.06
C ASN A 260 5.53 -12.00 10.57
N TRP A 261 5.94 -11.06 9.72
CA TRP A 261 6.09 -11.26 8.29
C TRP A 261 7.56 -11.11 7.86
N SER A 262 8.03 -12.06 7.08
CA SER A 262 9.31 -11.97 6.37
C SER A 262 9.02 -11.74 4.91
N ILE A 263 8.98 -10.46 4.51
CA ILE A 263 8.66 -10.03 3.14
C ILE A 263 9.94 -9.67 2.42
N ASP A 264 10.20 -10.32 1.30
CA ASP A 264 11.38 -10.06 0.47
C ASP A 264 11.08 -9.03 -0.63
N LEU A 265 9.85 -9.00 -1.15
CA LEU A 265 9.43 -8.04 -2.16
C LEU A 265 7.94 -7.75 -2.02
N GLN A 266 7.52 -6.51 -2.29
CA GLN A 266 6.11 -6.19 -2.30
C GLN A 266 5.77 -5.01 -3.21
N LYS A 267 4.51 -4.93 -3.63
CA LYS A 267 3.94 -3.72 -4.20
C LYS A 267 2.42 -3.69 -4.02
N THR A 268 1.89 -2.56 -3.59
CA THR A 268 0.44 -2.27 -3.56
C THR A 268 0.02 -1.45 -4.78
N GLY A 269 -1.26 -1.54 -5.14
CA GLY A 269 -1.85 -0.72 -6.20
C GLY A 269 -3.31 -0.39 -5.95
N TYR A 270 -3.76 0.76 -6.44
CA TYR A 270 -5.16 1.14 -6.46
C TYR A 270 -5.45 2.18 -7.54
N ILE A 271 -6.37 1.87 -8.40
CA ILE A 271 -7.19 2.82 -9.18
C ILE A 271 -8.63 2.30 -9.16
N ALA A 272 -9.61 3.12 -9.50
CA ALA A 272 -11.01 2.71 -9.45
C ALA A 272 -11.31 1.48 -10.32
N GLU A 273 -10.66 1.38 -11.47
CA GLU A 273 -10.82 0.29 -12.44
C GLU A 273 -10.16 -1.02 -12.00
N ALA A 274 -9.09 -0.94 -11.22
CA ALA A 274 -8.34 -2.12 -10.75
C ALA A 274 -8.81 -2.64 -9.38
N GLY A 275 -9.51 -1.81 -8.58
CA GLY A 275 -9.71 -2.13 -7.17
C GLY A 275 -8.39 -2.08 -6.38
N GLN A 276 -8.36 -2.70 -5.21
CA GLN A 276 -7.13 -2.83 -4.43
C GLN A 276 -6.33 -4.03 -4.94
N CYS A 277 -5.04 -3.81 -5.19
CA CYS A 277 -4.10 -4.81 -5.65
C CYS A 277 -2.92 -4.92 -4.69
N LEU A 278 -2.44 -6.14 -4.49
CA LEU A 278 -1.22 -6.46 -3.75
C LEU A 278 -0.49 -7.60 -4.44
N VAL A 279 0.80 -7.44 -4.62
CA VAL A 279 1.70 -8.56 -4.90
C VAL A 279 2.81 -8.56 -3.86
N MET A 280 3.26 -9.75 -3.48
CA MET A 280 4.43 -9.89 -2.61
C MET A 280 5.09 -11.26 -2.74
N GLN A 281 6.38 -11.29 -2.42
CA GLN A 281 7.09 -12.51 -2.07
C GLN A 281 7.35 -12.47 -0.56
N ALA A 282 6.99 -13.54 0.13
CA ALA A 282 7.26 -13.66 1.56
C ALA A 282 7.67 -15.08 1.92
N LYS A 283 8.47 -15.21 2.98
CA LYS A 283 8.87 -16.49 3.53
C LYS A 283 7.88 -16.93 4.60
N ILE A 284 7.14 -18.01 4.33
CA ILE A 284 6.11 -18.57 5.22
C ILE A 284 6.42 -20.03 5.44
N ALA A 285 6.55 -20.46 6.69
CA ALA A 285 6.89 -21.84 7.06
C ALA A 285 8.12 -22.42 6.31
N GLY A 286 9.12 -21.55 6.07
CA GLY A 286 10.36 -21.91 5.36
C GLY A 286 10.26 -21.90 3.84
N ARG A 287 9.06 -21.73 3.26
CA ARG A 287 8.80 -21.68 1.81
C ARG A 287 8.78 -20.24 1.31
N LYS A 288 9.31 -19.99 0.11
CA LYS A 288 9.21 -18.69 -0.57
C LYS A 288 7.92 -18.64 -1.37
N LEU A 289 6.92 -17.96 -0.87
CA LEU A 289 5.63 -17.86 -1.53
C LEU A 289 5.51 -16.55 -2.30
N VAL A 290 5.17 -16.65 -3.57
CA VAL A 290 4.71 -15.52 -4.38
C VAL A 290 3.20 -15.45 -4.30
N MET A 291 2.70 -14.29 -3.93
CA MET A 291 1.27 -14.04 -3.73
C MET A 291 0.81 -12.85 -4.56
N VAL A 292 -0.28 -13.03 -5.30
CA VAL A 292 -0.91 -12.00 -6.14
C VAL A 292 -2.39 -11.92 -5.78
N PHE A 293 -2.85 -10.73 -5.41
CA PHE A 293 -4.24 -10.43 -5.11
C PHE A 293 -4.67 -9.21 -5.92
N LEU A 294 -5.70 -9.33 -6.76
CA LEU A 294 -6.22 -8.25 -7.57
C LEU A 294 -7.71 -8.01 -7.28
N ASP A 295 -8.10 -6.75 -7.36
CA ASP A 295 -9.49 -6.30 -7.21
C ASP A 295 -10.15 -6.78 -5.91
N SER A 296 -9.56 -6.36 -4.78
CA SER A 296 -10.02 -6.69 -3.42
C SER A 296 -11.02 -5.66 -2.88
#